data_dbc926390544e38492c54ff8fde5682f
#
_entry.id   dbc926390544e38492c54ff8fde5682f
#
_cell.length_a   1.000
_cell.length_b   1.000
_cell.length_c   1.000
_cell.angle_alpha   90.00
_cell.angle_beta   90.00
_cell.angle_gamma   90.00
#
_symmetry.space_group_name_H-M   'P 1'
#
loop_
_entity.id
_entity.type
_entity.pdbx_description
1 polymer ?
#
loop_
_entity_poly.entity_id
_entity_poly.type
_entity_poly.pdbx_seq_one_letter_code
_entity_poly.pdbx_strand_id
1 'polypeptide(L)'
;LRETWPAPVEALTVTNGALDAIDRVLARITRFGDRVIVGNPTFAPFFDLLDHYGLEALPVDLDDEGMIPEHFLAALGHAPAVILLQNRAHNPSGISMTAARAEKLAWMLHRSRTAPNTIVVEDDHSGAISTAPLVSLAAWMPDRVLHVRSYSKTHGPDLRIGALGGPRALVEQVISHRLLGPGWTSRMVQSILFDLLTNPE
;
A
#
# COMPACT_ATOMS: atom_id res chain seq x y z
N LEU A 1 -10.39 -3.38 -13.44
CA LEU A 1 -9.49 -2.89 -12.37
C LEU A 1 -9.09 -1.42 -12.56
N ARG A 2 -8.65 -1.01 -13.75
CA ARG A 2 -8.21 0.37 -13.99
C ARG A 2 -9.29 1.41 -13.70
N GLU A 3 -10.53 1.14 -14.08
CA GLU A 3 -11.68 2.05 -13.91
C GLU A 3 -12.04 2.31 -12.46
N THR A 4 -11.74 1.35 -11.57
CA THR A 4 -12.03 1.45 -10.14
C THR A 4 -10.79 1.72 -9.29
N TRP A 5 -9.64 2.01 -9.93
CA TRP A 5 -8.42 2.36 -9.20
C TRP A 5 -8.52 3.76 -8.60
N PRO A 6 -7.93 4.02 -7.40
CA PRO A 6 -8.15 5.29 -6.70
C PRO A 6 -7.57 6.53 -7.39
N ALA A 7 -6.67 6.32 -8.36
CA ALA A 7 -6.06 7.37 -9.18
C ALA A 7 -5.64 6.79 -10.53
N PRO A 8 -5.32 7.60 -11.53
CA PRO A 8 -4.73 7.11 -12.78
C PRO A 8 -3.50 6.25 -12.52
N VAL A 9 -3.43 5.07 -13.15
CA VAL A 9 -2.36 4.09 -12.90
C VAL A 9 -1.65 3.70 -14.19
N GLU A 10 -0.32 3.77 -14.19
CA GLU A 10 0.51 3.43 -15.35
C GLU A 10 0.61 1.91 -15.57
N ALA A 11 0.84 1.17 -14.50
CA ALA A 11 0.98 -0.29 -14.53
C ALA A 11 0.21 -0.96 -13.39
N LEU A 12 -0.27 -2.16 -13.68
CA LEU A 12 -0.96 -3.06 -12.74
C LEU A 12 -0.40 -4.47 -12.85
N THR A 13 -0.27 -5.15 -11.71
CA THR A 13 0.04 -6.58 -11.65
C THR A 13 -0.82 -7.26 -10.59
N VAL A 14 -0.98 -8.58 -10.72
CA VAL A 14 -1.70 -9.42 -9.77
C VAL A 14 -0.70 -10.15 -8.87
N THR A 15 -1.00 -10.24 -7.58
CA THR A 15 -0.18 -10.87 -6.55
C THR A 15 -0.97 -11.94 -5.80
N ASN A 16 -0.30 -12.73 -4.96
CA ASN A 16 -0.95 -13.78 -4.16
C ASN A 16 -1.51 -13.22 -2.84
N GLY A 17 -2.26 -12.13 -2.94
CA GLY A 17 -2.82 -11.35 -1.83
C GLY A 17 -2.05 -10.07 -1.56
N ALA A 18 -2.61 -9.21 -0.70
CA ALA A 18 -2.04 -7.89 -0.42
C ALA A 18 -0.69 -7.97 0.31
N LEU A 19 -0.55 -8.88 1.29
CA LEU A 19 0.69 -9.02 2.04
C LEU A 19 1.84 -9.51 1.14
N ASP A 20 1.58 -10.43 0.18
CA ASP A 20 2.56 -10.84 -0.85
C ASP A 20 2.99 -9.65 -1.73
N ALA A 21 2.07 -8.71 -2.02
CA ALA A 21 2.42 -7.49 -2.75
C ALA A 21 3.36 -6.60 -1.94
N ILE A 22 3.04 -6.35 -0.67
CA ILE A 22 3.83 -5.51 0.23
C ILE A 22 5.21 -6.11 0.48
N ASP A 23 5.27 -7.41 0.77
CA ASP A 23 6.51 -8.17 0.92
C ASP A 23 7.45 -7.96 -0.28
N ARG A 24 6.94 -8.18 -1.50
CA ARG A 24 7.72 -8.00 -2.73
C ARG A 24 8.15 -6.57 -2.99
N VAL A 25 7.32 -5.61 -2.62
CA VAL A 25 7.67 -4.19 -2.72
C VAL A 25 8.82 -3.88 -1.76
N LEU A 26 8.70 -4.26 -0.47
CA LEU A 26 9.77 -4.05 0.51
C LEU A 26 11.06 -4.73 0.08
N ALA A 27 11.00 -6.02 -0.29
CA ALA A 27 12.17 -6.77 -0.77
C ALA A 27 12.92 -6.07 -1.92
N ARG A 28 12.22 -5.25 -2.72
CA ARG A 28 12.80 -4.65 -3.92
C ARG A 28 13.26 -3.22 -3.74
N ILE A 29 12.53 -2.42 -2.95
CA ILE A 29 12.77 -0.98 -2.84
C ILE A 29 13.51 -0.59 -1.57
N THR A 30 13.66 -1.51 -0.60
CA THR A 30 14.38 -1.24 0.64
C THR A 30 15.71 -1.99 0.72
N ARG A 31 16.55 -1.54 1.66
CA ARG A 31 17.82 -2.15 2.06
C ARG A 31 17.85 -2.32 3.57
N PHE A 32 18.66 -3.24 4.04
CA PHE A 32 18.91 -3.42 5.48
C PHE A 32 19.25 -2.09 6.16
N GLY A 33 18.57 -1.79 7.26
CA GLY A 33 18.72 -0.55 8.02
C GLY A 33 17.91 0.63 7.49
N ASP A 34 17.17 0.48 6.39
CA ASP A 34 16.25 1.52 5.93
C ASP A 34 15.09 1.69 6.91
N ARG A 35 14.55 2.91 6.95
CA ARG A 35 13.47 3.31 7.84
C ARG A 35 12.13 3.30 7.12
N VAL A 36 11.09 2.82 7.82
CA VAL A 36 9.74 2.71 7.30
C VAL A 36 8.75 3.36 8.26
N ILE A 37 8.03 4.37 7.78
CA ILE A 37 6.92 4.96 8.55
C ILE A 37 5.75 4.00 8.57
N VAL A 38 5.20 3.76 9.76
CA VAL A 38 3.97 2.98 10.00
C VAL A 38 3.07 3.71 10.97
N GLY A 39 1.76 3.43 10.93
CA GLY A 39 0.82 3.93 11.94
C GLY A 39 1.12 3.37 13.34
N ASN A 40 0.72 4.08 14.38
CA ASN A 40 0.76 3.61 15.75
C ASN A 40 -0.63 3.77 16.40
N PRO A 41 -1.35 2.65 16.67
CA PRO A 41 -1.00 1.26 16.37
C PRO A 41 -0.99 0.94 14.86
N THR A 42 -0.51 -0.25 14.44
CA THR A 42 -0.57 -0.73 13.06
C THR A 42 -0.86 -2.22 12.98
N PHE A 43 -1.08 -2.72 11.78
CA PHE A 43 -1.27 -4.14 11.48
C PHE A 43 -0.02 -4.95 11.86
N ALA A 44 -0.13 -5.83 12.85
CA ALA A 44 1.03 -6.53 13.42
C ALA A 44 1.95 -7.22 12.41
N PRO A 45 1.46 -7.88 11.33
CA PRO A 45 2.33 -8.48 10.32
C PRO A 45 3.23 -7.49 9.57
N PHE A 46 2.99 -6.18 9.66
CA PHE A 46 3.96 -5.21 9.12
C PHE A 46 5.27 -5.24 9.91
N PHE A 47 5.20 -5.36 11.24
CA PHE A 47 6.40 -5.50 12.06
C PHE A 47 7.17 -6.78 11.72
N ASP A 48 6.48 -7.91 11.50
CA ASP A 48 7.12 -9.15 11.10
C ASP A 48 7.88 -9.00 9.76
N LEU A 49 7.29 -8.26 8.80
CA LEU A 49 7.96 -7.96 7.53
C LEU A 49 9.15 -7.02 7.71
N LEU A 50 9.02 -5.99 8.54
CA LEU A 50 10.11 -5.05 8.80
C LEU A 50 11.28 -5.78 9.47
N ASP A 51 11.03 -6.61 10.46
CA ASP A 51 12.04 -7.42 11.14
C ASP A 51 12.71 -8.40 10.16
N HIS A 52 11.92 -9.06 9.30
CA HIS A 52 12.44 -9.99 8.29
C HIS A 52 13.47 -9.35 7.34
N TYR A 53 13.23 -8.10 6.95
CA TYR A 53 14.14 -7.32 6.08
C TYR A 53 15.17 -6.49 6.84
N GLY A 54 15.17 -6.52 8.18
CA GLY A 54 16.04 -5.70 9.02
C GLY A 54 15.81 -4.21 8.85
N LEU A 55 14.53 -3.81 8.74
CA LEU A 55 14.10 -2.41 8.58
C LEU A 55 13.73 -1.81 9.94
N GLU A 56 13.94 -0.51 10.08
CA GLU A 56 13.61 0.24 11.29
C GLU A 56 12.21 0.86 11.17
N ALA A 57 11.30 0.49 12.08
CA ALA A 57 9.98 1.10 12.15
C ALA A 57 10.05 2.52 12.72
N LEU A 58 9.42 3.48 12.04
CA LEU A 58 9.15 4.83 12.53
C LEU A 58 7.64 4.96 12.80
N PRO A 59 7.18 4.74 14.05
CA PRO A 59 5.78 4.85 14.38
C PRO A 59 5.29 6.30 14.35
N VAL A 60 4.12 6.51 13.75
CA VAL A 60 3.40 7.79 13.69
C VAL A 60 2.03 7.61 14.30
N ASP A 61 1.72 8.35 15.35
CA ASP A 61 0.42 8.26 16.02
C ASP A 61 -0.72 8.68 15.10
N LEU A 62 -1.90 8.13 15.39
CA LEU A 62 -3.13 8.32 14.63
C LEU A 62 -4.14 9.13 15.44
N ASP A 63 -4.92 9.94 14.73
CA ASP A 63 -6.17 10.53 15.22
C ASP A 63 -7.34 10.02 14.37
N ASP A 64 -8.53 10.58 14.52
CA ASP A 64 -9.76 10.14 13.83
C ASP A 64 -9.70 10.29 12.29
N GLU A 65 -8.69 10.99 11.76
CA GLU A 65 -8.50 11.20 10.33
C GLU A 65 -7.28 10.47 9.75
N GLY A 66 -6.50 9.74 10.56
CA GLY A 66 -5.30 9.00 10.16
C GLY A 66 -4.03 9.51 10.83
N MET A 67 -2.87 9.41 10.17
CA MET A 67 -1.60 9.85 10.75
C MET A 67 -1.63 11.33 11.12
N ILE A 68 -1.21 11.64 12.37
CA ILE A 68 -1.11 13.01 12.87
C ILE A 68 -0.02 13.75 12.10
N PRO A 69 -0.34 14.89 11.45
CA PRO A 69 0.59 15.57 10.56
C PRO A 69 1.90 16.01 11.22
N GLU A 70 1.85 16.45 12.46
CA GLU A 70 3.02 16.91 13.21
C GLU A 70 4.00 15.76 13.51
N HIS A 71 3.46 14.57 13.87
CA HIS A 71 4.25 13.36 14.09
C HIS A 71 4.79 12.80 12.77
N PHE A 72 3.97 12.86 11.71
CA PHE A 72 4.41 12.48 10.36
C PHE A 72 5.56 13.36 9.87
N LEU A 73 5.48 14.68 10.08
CA LEU A 73 6.55 15.59 9.71
C LEU A 73 7.86 15.30 10.46
N ALA A 74 7.77 14.99 11.76
CA ALA A 74 8.92 14.60 12.56
C ALA A 74 9.55 13.29 12.02
N ALA A 75 8.73 12.29 11.68
CA ALA A 75 9.19 11.03 11.11
C ALA A 75 9.88 11.22 9.75
N LEU A 76 9.39 12.13 8.89
CA LEU A 76 10.05 12.47 7.62
C LEU A 76 11.47 13.01 7.82
N GLY A 77 11.76 13.66 8.95
CA GLY A 77 13.09 14.12 9.32
C GLY A 77 14.14 13.01 9.43
N HIS A 78 13.70 11.77 9.62
CA HIS A 78 14.55 10.58 9.71
C HIS A 78 14.84 9.89 8.38
N ALA A 79 14.51 10.53 7.25
CA ALA A 79 14.77 10.04 5.88
C ALA A 79 14.22 8.62 5.62
N PRO A 80 12.91 8.37 5.82
CA PRO A 80 12.31 7.06 5.56
C PRO A 80 12.41 6.69 4.09
N ALA A 81 12.68 5.40 3.81
CA ALA A 81 12.63 4.85 2.46
C ALA A 81 11.18 4.59 2.01
N VAL A 82 10.33 4.15 2.95
CA VAL A 82 8.94 3.76 2.68
C VAL A 82 8.00 4.31 3.74
N ILE A 83 6.77 4.56 3.33
CA ILE A 83 5.62 4.81 4.20
C ILE A 83 4.59 3.71 3.91
N LEU A 84 4.22 2.92 4.93
CA LEU A 84 3.12 1.96 4.84
C LEU A 84 1.85 2.59 5.40
N LEU A 85 0.83 2.71 4.56
CA LEU A 85 -0.46 3.33 4.89
C LEU A 85 -1.61 2.33 4.72
N GLN A 86 -2.55 2.37 5.66
CA GLN A 86 -3.89 1.79 5.48
C GLN A 86 -4.89 2.94 5.44
N ASN A 87 -5.29 3.35 4.25
CA ASN A 87 -6.03 4.60 4.02
C ASN A 87 -7.48 4.53 4.49
N ARG A 88 -8.05 3.31 4.58
CA ARG A 88 -9.42 3.11 5.08
C ARG A 88 -9.54 1.83 5.88
N ALA A 89 -10.47 1.86 6.85
CA ALA A 89 -10.69 0.77 7.79
C ALA A 89 -9.37 0.25 8.39
N HIS A 90 -8.52 1.19 8.82
CA HIS A 90 -7.18 0.92 9.36
C HIS A 90 -7.19 -0.18 10.42
N ASN A 91 -6.32 -1.15 10.34
CA ASN A 91 -6.23 -2.24 11.31
C ASN A 91 -5.14 -1.93 12.35
N PRO A 92 -5.46 -1.83 13.68
CA PRO A 92 -6.72 -2.27 14.29
C PRO A 92 -7.75 -1.16 14.57
N SER A 93 -7.45 0.11 14.29
CA SER A 93 -8.24 1.24 14.80
C SER A 93 -9.59 1.46 14.10
N GLY A 94 -9.78 0.93 12.88
CA GLY A 94 -10.98 1.17 12.07
C GLY A 94 -11.02 2.55 11.40
N ILE A 95 -10.06 3.43 11.66
CA ILE A 95 -9.99 4.79 11.12
C ILE A 95 -9.90 4.76 9.60
N SER A 96 -10.52 5.76 8.96
CA SER A 96 -10.39 5.98 7.52
C SER A 96 -9.92 7.40 7.26
N MET A 97 -8.86 7.54 6.47
CA MET A 97 -8.23 8.82 6.19
C MET A 97 -9.17 9.73 5.36
N THR A 98 -9.27 10.99 5.76
CA THR A 98 -10.00 12.00 5.00
C THR A 98 -9.18 12.46 3.78
N ALA A 99 -9.88 12.98 2.75
CA ALA A 99 -9.20 13.55 1.58
C ALA A 99 -8.31 14.75 1.98
N ALA A 100 -8.77 15.58 2.91
CA ALA A 100 -7.99 16.71 3.41
C ALA A 100 -6.70 16.26 4.13
N ARG A 101 -6.79 15.16 4.91
CA ARG A 101 -5.61 14.57 5.56
C ARG A 101 -4.63 14.00 4.52
N ALA A 102 -5.12 13.25 3.53
CA ALA A 102 -4.28 12.71 2.48
C ALA A 102 -3.56 13.81 1.69
N GLU A 103 -4.26 14.88 1.33
CA GLU A 103 -3.67 16.05 0.67
C GLU A 103 -2.58 16.69 1.54
N LYS A 104 -2.85 16.89 2.83
CA LYS A 104 -1.87 17.47 3.78
C LYS A 104 -0.61 16.61 3.88
N LEU A 105 -0.76 15.29 4.03
CA LEU A 105 0.39 14.38 4.10
C LEU A 105 1.17 14.34 2.78
N ALA A 106 0.48 14.29 1.64
CA ALA A 106 1.11 14.34 0.33
C ALA A 106 1.91 15.64 0.13
N TRP A 107 1.32 16.78 0.50
CA TRP A 107 1.99 18.07 0.43
C TRP A 107 3.25 18.13 1.32
N MET A 108 3.17 17.62 2.57
CA MET A 108 4.31 17.55 3.48
C MET A 108 5.44 16.67 2.92
N LEU A 109 5.10 15.50 2.39
CA LEU A 109 6.06 14.60 1.79
C LEU A 109 6.70 15.19 0.52
N HIS A 110 5.90 15.87 -0.32
CA HIS A 110 6.41 16.52 -1.54
C HIS A 110 7.44 17.62 -1.23
N ARG A 111 7.26 18.34 -0.12
CA ARG A 111 8.17 19.42 0.31
C ARG A 111 9.33 18.96 1.18
N SER A 112 9.34 17.70 1.60
CA SER A 112 10.39 17.16 2.44
C SER A 112 11.72 17.09 1.70
N ARG A 113 12.73 17.75 2.24
CA ARG A 113 14.11 17.66 1.73
C ARG A 113 14.85 16.42 2.20
N THR A 114 14.41 15.83 3.31
CA THR A 114 15.00 14.62 3.91
C THR A 114 14.43 13.34 3.31
N ALA A 115 13.22 13.41 2.71
CA ALA A 115 12.49 12.29 2.17
C ALA A 115 12.12 12.45 0.66
N PRO A 116 13.05 12.89 -0.22
CA PRO A 116 12.72 13.24 -1.61
C PRO A 116 12.32 12.02 -2.44
N ASN A 117 12.81 10.83 -2.08
CA ASN A 117 12.62 9.59 -2.83
C ASN A 117 11.75 8.56 -2.08
N THR A 118 11.16 8.93 -0.96
CA THR A 118 10.30 8.03 -0.16
C THR A 118 9.11 7.55 -0.99
N ILE A 119 8.90 6.24 -1.00
CA ILE A 119 7.78 5.60 -1.68
C ILE A 119 6.66 5.37 -0.68
N VAL A 120 5.43 5.65 -1.09
CA VAL A 120 4.23 5.34 -0.31
C VAL A 120 3.67 4.02 -0.81
N VAL A 121 3.39 3.11 0.11
CA VAL A 121 2.70 1.84 -0.14
C VAL A 121 1.37 1.88 0.61
N GLU A 122 0.28 1.94 -0.13
CA GLU A 122 -1.07 1.96 0.41
C GLU A 122 -1.65 0.55 0.41
N ASP A 123 -2.05 0.07 1.58
CA ASP A 123 -2.71 -1.23 1.76
C ASP A 123 -4.22 -1.05 1.89
N ASP A 124 -4.94 -1.21 0.78
CA ASP A 124 -6.40 -1.30 0.76
C ASP A 124 -6.86 -2.75 1.03
N HIS A 125 -6.63 -3.19 2.26
CA HIS A 125 -6.97 -4.55 2.71
C HIS A 125 -8.48 -4.78 2.86
N SER A 126 -9.25 -3.72 3.02
CA SER A 126 -10.71 -3.78 3.22
C SER A 126 -11.48 -3.91 1.89
N GLY A 127 -10.94 -3.35 0.82
CA GLY A 127 -11.59 -3.39 -0.48
C GLY A 127 -13.03 -2.81 -0.44
N ALA A 128 -13.94 -3.45 -1.15
CA ALA A 128 -15.33 -2.98 -1.27
C ALA A 128 -16.20 -3.23 -0.01
N ILE A 129 -15.70 -3.90 1.04
CA ILE A 129 -16.47 -4.03 2.29
C ILE A 129 -16.46 -2.75 3.13
N SER A 130 -15.48 -1.87 2.94
CA SER A 130 -15.46 -0.57 3.60
C SER A 130 -16.43 0.38 2.93
N THR A 131 -17.27 1.05 3.73
CA THR A 131 -18.17 2.11 3.27
C THR A 131 -17.49 3.47 3.16
N ALA A 132 -16.29 3.61 3.73
CA ALA A 132 -15.51 4.84 3.63
C ALA A 132 -15.02 5.08 2.20
N PRO A 133 -14.95 6.34 1.73
CA PRO A 133 -14.37 6.67 0.44
C PRO A 133 -12.94 6.14 0.29
N LEU A 134 -12.60 5.65 -0.89
CA LEU A 134 -11.23 5.28 -1.20
C LEU A 134 -10.42 6.54 -1.51
N VAL A 135 -9.65 6.98 -0.54
CA VAL A 135 -8.73 8.11 -0.66
C VAL A 135 -7.32 7.57 -0.89
N SER A 136 -6.58 8.17 -1.80
CA SER A 136 -5.20 7.78 -2.11
C SER A 136 -4.31 9.01 -2.30
N LEU A 137 -3.10 8.97 -1.76
CA LEU A 137 -2.08 9.98 -1.99
C LEU A 137 -1.66 10.06 -3.47
N ALA A 138 -1.93 9.00 -4.25
CA ALA A 138 -1.67 8.99 -5.69
C ALA A 138 -2.43 10.09 -6.46
N ALA A 139 -3.48 10.66 -5.90
CA ALA A 139 -4.18 11.81 -6.48
C ALA A 139 -3.27 13.06 -6.56
N TRP A 140 -2.30 13.20 -5.67
CA TRP A 140 -1.37 14.34 -5.59
C TRP A 140 0.07 13.99 -5.94
N MET A 141 0.46 12.70 -5.85
CA MET A 141 1.82 12.25 -6.11
C MET A 141 1.86 10.86 -6.76
N PRO A 142 1.31 10.73 -7.98
CA PRO A 142 1.13 9.44 -8.64
C PRO A 142 2.44 8.71 -8.95
N ASP A 143 3.54 9.41 -9.05
CA ASP A 143 4.89 8.91 -9.34
C ASP A 143 5.58 8.23 -8.14
N ARG A 144 5.01 8.35 -6.92
CA ARG A 144 5.61 7.85 -5.68
C ARG A 144 4.70 6.92 -4.88
N VAL A 145 3.51 6.60 -5.38
CA VAL A 145 2.53 5.77 -4.67
C VAL A 145 2.34 4.42 -5.36
N LEU A 146 2.52 3.36 -4.61
CA LEU A 146 2.11 2.00 -4.94
C LEU A 146 0.84 1.68 -4.13
N HIS A 147 -0.25 1.43 -4.81
CA HIS A 147 -1.50 1.04 -4.16
C HIS A 147 -1.71 -0.46 -4.29
N VAL A 148 -2.01 -1.10 -3.16
CA VAL A 148 -2.29 -2.54 -3.04
C VAL A 148 -3.76 -2.71 -2.71
N ARG A 149 -4.49 -3.47 -3.52
CA ARG A 149 -5.89 -3.84 -3.27
C ARG A 149 -6.01 -5.31 -2.96
N SER A 150 -6.63 -5.64 -1.83
CA SER A 150 -6.95 -7.01 -1.44
C SER A 150 -8.34 -7.42 -1.93
N TYR A 151 -8.47 -8.69 -2.33
CA TYR A 151 -9.77 -9.31 -2.64
C TYR A 151 -10.17 -10.34 -1.60
N SER A 152 -9.33 -10.61 -0.60
CA SER A 152 -9.55 -11.65 0.40
C SER A 152 -10.81 -11.44 1.24
N LYS A 153 -11.17 -10.19 1.54
CA LYS A 153 -12.34 -9.87 2.38
C LYS A 153 -13.62 -9.71 1.57
N THR A 154 -13.51 -9.40 0.29
CA THR A 154 -14.65 -9.14 -0.59
C THR A 154 -15.11 -10.38 -1.37
N HIS A 155 -14.16 -11.25 -1.74
CA HIS A 155 -14.43 -12.40 -2.64
C HIS A 155 -13.94 -13.74 -2.08
N GLY A 156 -13.46 -13.75 -0.84
CA GLY A 156 -13.00 -14.94 -0.13
C GLY A 156 -11.48 -15.02 0.02
N PRO A 157 -11.04 -15.44 1.21
CA PRO A 157 -9.61 -15.48 1.54
C PRO A 157 -8.84 -16.55 0.74
N ASP A 158 -9.51 -17.63 0.29
CA ASP A 158 -8.90 -18.75 -0.41
C ASP A 158 -8.51 -18.42 -1.85
N LEU A 159 -9.10 -17.40 -2.46
CA LEU A 159 -8.68 -16.92 -3.78
C LEU A 159 -7.24 -16.43 -3.79
N ARG A 160 -6.76 -15.93 -2.64
CA ARG A 160 -5.38 -15.42 -2.49
C ARG A 160 -4.96 -14.47 -3.61
N ILE A 161 -5.84 -13.52 -3.97
CA ILE A 161 -5.56 -12.51 -4.99
C ILE A 161 -5.49 -11.13 -4.35
N GLY A 162 -4.45 -10.39 -4.75
CA GLY A 162 -4.31 -8.96 -4.59
C GLY A 162 -3.92 -8.33 -5.92
N ALA A 163 -4.08 -7.03 -6.02
CA ALA A 163 -3.58 -6.25 -7.14
C ALA A 163 -2.64 -5.15 -6.62
N LEU A 164 -1.55 -4.94 -7.32
CA LEU A 164 -0.58 -3.86 -7.09
C LEU A 164 -0.57 -2.95 -8.31
N GLY A 165 -0.69 -1.65 -8.09
CA GLY A 165 -0.62 -0.66 -9.16
C GLY A 165 0.09 0.61 -8.75
N GLY A 166 0.64 1.30 -9.73
CA GLY A 166 1.38 2.55 -9.53
C GLY A 166 2.27 2.91 -10.70
N PRO A 167 3.37 3.63 -10.46
CA PRO A 167 4.37 3.97 -11.47
C PRO A 167 4.92 2.72 -12.16
N ARG A 168 4.99 2.78 -13.49
CA ARG A 168 5.45 1.64 -14.31
C ARG A 168 6.80 1.10 -13.86
N ALA A 169 7.76 1.99 -13.63
CA ALA A 169 9.11 1.59 -13.25
C ALA A 169 9.15 0.80 -11.93
N LEU A 170 8.35 1.18 -10.93
CA LEU A 170 8.28 0.49 -9.66
C LEU A 170 7.56 -0.87 -9.79
N VAL A 171 6.42 -0.90 -10.51
CA VAL A 171 5.66 -2.14 -10.72
C VAL A 171 6.49 -3.16 -11.52
N GLU A 172 7.22 -2.74 -12.56
CA GLU A 172 8.09 -3.62 -13.36
C GLU A 172 9.26 -4.18 -12.53
N GLN A 173 9.80 -3.41 -11.57
CA GLN A 173 10.82 -3.93 -10.64
C GLN A 173 10.26 -5.08 -9.77
N VAL A 174 9.02 -4.93 -9.28
CA VAL A 174 8.35 -6.00 -8.51
C VAL A 174 8.09 -7.22 -9.39
N ILE A 175 7.60 -7.03 -10.62
CA ILE A 175 7.36 -8.12 -11.58
C ILE A 175 8.66 -8.88 -11.90
N SER A 176 9.76 -8.17 -12.15
CA SER A 176 11.05 -8.78 -12.46
C SER A 176 11.57 -9.65 -11.31
N HIS A 177 11.37 -9.21 -10.08
CA HIS A 177 11.77 -9.99 -8.91
C HIS A 177 10.98 -11.30 -8.76
N ARG A 178 9.73 -11.34 -9.20
CA ARG A 178 8.90 -12.57 -9.17
C ARG A 178 9.47 -13.70 -10.03
N LEU A 179 10.28 -13.40 -11.03
CA LEU A 179 10.90 -14.42 -11.89
C LEU A 179 11.89 -15.34 -11.15
N LEU A 180 12.33 -14.93 -9.94
CA LEU A 180 13.17 -15.74 -9.06
C LEU A 180 12.37 -16.79 -8.26
N GLY A 181 11.04 -16.81 -8.40
CA GLY A 181 10.11 -17.73 -7.71
C GLY A 181 8.83 -17.92 -8.53
N PRO A 182 7.64 -17.97 -7.89
CA PRO A 182 6.37 -18.04 -8.61
C PRO A 182 6.16 -16.80 -9.47
N GLY A 183 6.46 -16.91 -10.76
CA GLY A 183 6.48 -15.80 -11.71
C GLY A 183 5.11 -15.13 -11.94
N TRP A 184 4.01 -15.85 -11.64
CA TRP A 184 2.65 -15.35 -11.79
C TRP A 184 1.69 -15.95 -10.76
N THR A 185 0.57 -15.28 -10.53
CA THR A 185 -0.58 -15.81 -9.78
C THR A 185 -1.41 -16.72 -10.69
N SER A 186 -2.07 -17.73 -10.13
CA SER A 186 -2.89 -18.69 -10.88
C SER A 186 -3.87 -17.98 -11.84
N ARG A 187 -3.76 -18.27 -13.13
CA ARG A 187 -4.66 -17.71 -14.15
C ARG A 187 -6.10 -18.22 -14.00
N MET A 188 -6.25 -19.46 -13.53
CA MET A 188 -7.57 -20.03 -13.24
C MET A 188 -8.27 -19.20 -12.15
N VAL A 189 -7.58 -18.91 -11.05
CA VAL A 189 -8.15 -18.11 -9.96
C VAL A 189 -8.40 -16.67 -10.40
N GLN A 190 -7.55 -16.10 -11.27
CA GLN A 190 -7.80 -14.79 -11.87
C GLN A 190 -9.07 -14.78 -12.74
N SER A 191 -9.34 -15.85 -13.50
CA SER A 191 -10.59 -15.97 -14.28
C SER A 191 -11.81 -16.05 -13.38
N ILE A 192 -11.76 -16.82 -12.29
CA ILE A 192 -12.84 -16.87 -11.31
C ILE A 192 -13.11 -15.49 -10.72
N LEU A 193 -12.07 -14.78 -10.30
CA LEU A 193 -12.24 -13.41 -9.77
C LEU A 193 -12.78 -12.46 -10.84
N PHE A 194 -12.33 -12.59 -12.09
CA PHE A 194 -12.84 -11.78 -13.21
C PHE A 194 -14.36 -11.97 -13.38
N ASP A 195 -14.81 -13.22 -13.38
CA ASP A 195 -16.25 -13.54 -13.51
C ASP A 195 -17.05 -12.95 -12.34
N LEU A 196 -16.56 -13.08 -11.10
CA LEU A 196 -17.20 -12.49 -9.91
C LEU A 196 -17.25 -10.96 -9.95
N LEU A 197 -16.29 -10.30 -10.57
CA LEU A 197 -16.24 -8.84 -10.68
C LEU A 197 -17.10 -8.29 -11.82
N THR A 198 -17.35 -9.07 -12.87
CA THR A 198 -18.06 -8.65 -14.06
C THR A 198 -19.50 -9.11 -14.12
N ASN A 199 -19.86 -10.15 -13.39
CA ASN A 199 -21.20 -10.73 -13.32
C ASN A 199 -21.69 -10.75 -11.86
N PRO A 200 -21.88 -9.60 -11.20
CA PRO A 200 -22.48 -9.56 -9.87
C PRO A 200 -23.96 -9.98 -10.00
N GLU A 201 -24.32 -11.12 -9.40
CA GLU A 201 -25.73 -11.49 -9.21
C GLU A 201 -26.36 -10.69 -8.08
#